data_1ffd79c2c61ccc95372683d1a7d51ea3
#
_entry.id   1ffd79c2c61ccc95372683d1a7d51ea3
#
_cell.length_a   1.000
_cell.length_b   1.000
_cell.length_c   1.000
_cell.angle_alpha   90.00
_cell.angle_beta   90.00
_cell.angle_gamma   90.00
#
_symmetry.space_group_name_H-M   'P 1'
#
loop_
_entity.id
_entity.type
_entity.pdbx_description
1 polymer ?
#
loop_
_entity_poly.entity_id
_entity_poly.type
_entity_poly.pdbx_seq_one_letter_code
_entity_poly.pdbx_strand_id
1 'polypeptide(L)'
;MSVEGLGPITGTYPPEGEDRMAEEIAPHEGFDRAWRSALDQAARQWHKEGEPRVEIPVTVEYRARIDIWNPGGIGQYHVIITPSG
;
A
#
# COMPACT_ATOMS: atom_id res chain seq x y z
N MET A 1 20.51 -2.07 -11.99
CA MET A 1 19.19 -2.47 -12.49
C MET A 1 18.38 -1.23 -12.86
N SER A 2 17.75 -1.27 -14.00
CA SER A 2 16.90 -0.16 -14.44
C SER A 2 15.51 -0.29 -13.82
N VAL A 3 14.99 0.82 -13.32
CA VAL A 3 13.61 0.87 -12.83
C VAL A 3 12.65 1.41 -13.88
N GLU A 4 13.16 1.60 -15.11
CA GLU A 4 12.32 2.03 -16.22
C GLU A 4 11.21 1.02 -16.48
N GLY A 5 10.00 1.51 -16.65
CA GLY A 5 8.84 0.67 -16.88
C GLY A 5 8.13 0.20 -15.63
N LEU A 6 8.71 0.43 -14.45
CA LEU A 6 8.04 0.11 -13.20
C LEU A 6 7.17 1.30 -12.78
N GLY A 7 5.87 1.05 -12.67
CA GLY A 7 4.93 2.07 -12.24
C GLY A 7 4.72 2.06 -10.73
N PRO A 8 4.10 3.12 -10.19
CA PRO A 8 3.76 3.15 -8.78
C PRO A 8 2.74 2.07 -8.43
N ILE A 9 2.80 1.58 -7.20
CA ILE A 9 1.89 0.58 -6.67
C ILE A 9 1.19 1.15 -5.45
N THR A 10 -0.12 0.97 -5.38
CA THR A 10 -0.91 1.41 -4.24
C THR A 10 -1.47 0.20 -3.51
N GLY A 11 -1.10 0.09 -2.22
CA GLY A 11 -1.74 -0.86 -1.33
C GLY A 11 -2.86 -0.16 -0.59
N THR A 12 -4.01 -0.81 -0.50
CA THR A 12 -5.21 -0.23 0.09
C THR A 12 -5.80 -1.19 1.12
N TYR A 13 -6.21 -0.64 2.26
CA TYR A 13 -6.94 -1.41 3.27
C TYR A 13 -8.04 -0.55 3.89
N PRO A 14 -9.27 -1.03 3.98
CA PRO A 14 -9.74 -2.26 3.37
C PRO A 14 -9.74 -2.18 1.84
N PRO A 15 -9.76 -3.33 1.15
CA PRO A 15 -9.81 -3.33 -0.31
C PRO A 15 -11.02 -2.56 -0.83
N GLU A 16 -10.91 -1.98 -2.02
CA GLU A 16 -12.01 -1.27 -2.62
C GLU A 16 -13.24 -2.18 -2.78
N GLY A 17 -14.39 -1.64 -2.45
CA GLY A 17 -15.64 -2.39 -2.49
C GLY A 17 -15.98 -3.10 -1.19
N GLU A 18 -15.05 -3.22 -0.26
CA GLU A 18 -15.32 -3.73 1.07
C GLU A 18 -15.54 -2.57 2.03
N ASP A 19 -16.74 -2.50 2.55
CA ASP A 19 -17.09 -1.49 3.54
C ASP A 19 -16.98 -2.10 4.92
N ARG A 20 -15.84 -1.93 5.56
CA ARG A 20 -15.57 -2.42 6.91
C ARG A 20 -15.54 -1.29 7.92
N MET A 21 -16.54 -0.45 7.87
CA MET A 21 -16.62 0.71 8.75
C MET A 21 -16.65 0.38 10.23
N ALA A 22 -16.79 -0.89 10.58
CA ALA A 22 -16.92 -1.29 11.97
C ALA A 22 -15.64 -1.82 12.60
N GLU A 23 -14.55 -1.98 11.85
CA GLU A 23 -13.32 -2.44 12.47
C GLU A 23 -12.55 -1.26 13.04
N GLU A 24 -12.54 -1.17 14.36
CA GLU A 24 -11.70 -0.22 15.05
C GLU A 24 -10.29 -0.82 15.16
N ILE A 25 -9.43 -0.47 14.24
CA ILE A 25 -8.04 -0.84 14.33
C ILE A 25 -7.20 0.40 14.55
N ALA A 26 -6.06 0.23 15.20
CA ALA A 26 -5.14 1.34 15.39
C ALA A 26 -4.60 1.79 14.03
N PRO A 27 -4.34 3.10 13.82
CA PRO A 27 -3.85 3.58 12.54
C PRO A 27 -2.60 2.86 12.04
N HIS A 28 -1.68 2.49 12.92
CA HIS A 28 -0.47 1.76 12.50
C HIS A 28 -0.81 0.37 11.95
N GLU A 29 -1.85 -0.27 12.45
CA GLU A 29 -2.29 -1.57 11.92
C GLU A 29 -2.90 -1.42 10.53
N GLY A 30 -3.70 -0.37 10.34
CA GLY A 30 -4.29 -0.08 9.04
C GLY A 30 -3.23 0.18 7.96
N PHE A 31 -2.25 0.99 8.28
CA PHE A 31 -1.15 1.25 7.36
C PHE A 31 -0.27 0.02 7.15
N ASP A 32 -0.07 -0.81 8.18
CA ASP A 32 0.69 -2.06 8.02
C ASP A 32 0.00 -3.00 7.03
N ARG A 33 -1.32 -3.11 7.12
CA ARG A 33 -2.08 -3.94 6.18
C ARG A 33 -2.04 -3.40 4.76
N ALA A 34 -2.11 -2.07 4.60
CA ALA A 34 -1.96 -1.43 3.31
C ALA A 34 -0.55 -1.66 2.75
N TRP A 35 0.48 -1.59 3.59
CA TRP A 35 1.86 -1.88 3.23
C TRP A 35 2.01 -3.30 2.70
N ARG A 36 1.44 -4.27 3.41
CA ARG A 36 1.51 -5.68 3.00
C ARG A 36 0.86 -5.89 1.64
N SER A 37 -0.26 -5.20 1.40
CA SER A 37 -0.91 -5.22 0.10
C SER A 37 0.02 -4.67 -0.99
N ALA A 38 0.67 -3.54 -0.73
CA ALA A 38 1.59 -2.93 -1.69
C ALA A 38 2.80 -3.82 -1.96
N LEU A 39 3.38 -4.41 -0.91
CA LEU A 39 4.53 -5.31 -1.05
C LEU A 39 4.19 -6.57 -1.82
N ASP A 40 3.01 -7.13 -1.59
CA ASP A 40 2.55 -8.31 -2.30
C ASP A 40 2.39 -8.02 -3.79
N GLN A 41 1.81 -6.87 -4.14
CA GLN A 41 1.70 -6.44 -5.53
C GLN A 41 3.06 -6.19 -6.17
N ALA A 42 3.98 -5.55 -5.44
CA ALA A 42 5.33 -5.30 -5.92
C ALA A 42 6.07 -6.61 -6.19
N ALA A 43 5.94 -7.58 -5.29
CA ALA A 43 6.58 -8.87 -5.46
C ALA A 43 6.08 -9.58 -6.73
N ARG A 44 4.81 -9.43 -7.06
CA ARG A 44 4.26 -10.03 -8.28
C ARG A 44 4.64 -9.25 -9.54
N GLN A 45 4.62 -7.94 -9.48
CA GLN A 45 4.81 -7.10 -10.68
C GLN A 45 6.26 -6.78 -10.96
N TRP A 46 7.10 -6.70 -9.95
CA TRP A 46 8.50 -6.28 -10.09
C TRP A 46 9.48 -7.43 -10.06
N HIS A 47 9.01 -8.63 -9.74
CA HIS A 47 9.88 -9.80 -9.71
C HIS A 47 10.27 -10.22 -11.14
N LYS A 48 11.55 -10.50 -11.34
CA LYS A 48 12.05 -11.06 -12.60
C LYS A 48 12.47 -12.50 -12.37
N GLU A 49 12.03 -13.38 -13.25
CA GLU A 49 12.46 -14.77 -13.20
C GLU A 49 13.97 -14.89 -13.37
N GLY A 50 14.56 -15.75 -12.59
CA GLY A 50 15.99 -15.98 -12.64
C GLY A 50 16.81 -15.08 -11.74
N GLU A 51 16.21 -14.07 -11.15
CA GLU A 51 16.87 -13.20 -10.18
C GLU A 51 16.46 -13.59 -8.77
N PRO A 52 17.39 -14.07 -7.93
CA PRO A 52 17.04 -14.53 -6.59
C PRO A 52 16.68 -13.38 -5.64
N ARG A 53 17.16 -12.19 -5.93
CA ARG A 53 16.92 -11.03 -5.07
C ARG A 53 17.00 -9.75 -5.88
N VAL A 54 16.02 -8.89 -5.68
CA VAL A 54 15.99 -7.58 -6.33
C VAL A 54 15.79 -6.52 -5.24
N GLU A 55 16.64 -5.51 -5.24
CA GLU A 55 16.52 -4.38 -4.34
C GLU A 55 16.18 -3.15 -5.16
N ILE A 56 15.05 -2.54 -4.85
CA ILE A 56 14.58 -1.36 -5.57
C ILE A 56 14.32 -0.26 -4.55
N PRO A 57 15.02 0.87 -4.64
CA PRO A 57 14.70 2.00 -3.78
C PRO A 57 13.37 2.59 -4.20
N VAL A 58 12.57 2.96 -3.21
CA VAL A 58 11.24 3.51 -3.45
C VAL A 58 10.99 4.75 -2.62
N THR A 59 10.12 5.61 -3.10
CA THR A 59 9.55 6.69 -2.31
C THR A 59 8.19 6.21 -1.82
N VAL A 60 7.89 6.43 -0.55
CA VAL A 60 6.66 5.95 0.07
C VAL A 60 5.79 7.13 0.46
N GLU A 61 4.52 7.06 0.09
CA GLU A 61 3.54 8.06 0.48
C GLU A 61 2.41 7.36 1.23
N TYR A 62 2.00 7.93 2.35
CA TYR A 62 0.89 7.45 3.15
C TYR A 62 -0.29 8.37 2.96
N ARG A 63 -1.45 7.82 2.62
CA ARG A 63 -2.69 8.57 2.50
C ARG A 63 -3.78 7.85 3.28
N ALA A 64 -4.74 8.61 3.77
CA ALA A 64 -5.89 8.05 4.48
C ALA A 64 -7.13 8.85 4.12
N ARG A 65 -8.26 8.14 4.03
CA ARG A 65 -9.55 8.78 3.91
C ARG A 65 -10.18 8.82 5.29
N ILE A 66 -10.52 10.01 5.74
CA ILE A 66 -11.08 10.22 7.06
C ILE A 66 -12.59 10.45 6.95
N ASP A 67 -13.34 9.71 7.74
CA ASP A 67 -14.77 9.92 7.86
C ASP A 67 -15.01 10.87 9.05
N ILE A 68 -15.56 12.05 8.76
CA ILE A 68 -15.80 13.08 9.77
C ILE A 68 -17.25 12.96 10.27
N TRP A 69 -17.56 11.81 10.82
CA TRP A 69 -18.81 11.55 11.49
C TRP A 69 -18.57 11.43 12.98
N ASN A 70 -19.60 11.36 13.76
CA ASN A 70 -19.49 11.16 15.20
C ASN A 70 -19.86 9.72 15.56
N PRO A 71 -18.92 8.87 16.01
CA PRO A 71 -17.49 9.15 16.12
C PRO A 71 -16.79 9.14 14.76
N GLY A 72 -15.78 9.98 14.58
CA GLY A 72 -14.97 9.99 13.38
C GLY A 72 -13.97 8.85 13.39
N GLY A 73 -13.45 8.53 12.21
CA GLY A 73 -12.45 7.47 12.08
C GLY A 73 -11.80 7.47 10.71
N ILE A 74 -10.86 6.55 10.54
CA ILE A 74 -10.19 6.36 9.26
C ILE A 74 -10.93 5.26 8.51
N GLY A 75 -11.54 5.62 7.39
CA GLY A 75 -12.29 4.67 6.57
C GLY A 75 -11.44 3.85 5.63
N GLN A 76 -10.30 4.37 5.22
CA GLN A 76 -9.43 3.66 4.29
C GLN A 76 -7.99 4.14 4.43
N TYR A 77 -7.06 3.19 4.28
CA TYR A 77 -5.61 3.43 4.36
C TYR A 77 -4.98 3.13 3.00
N HIS A 78 -4.07 3.99 2.58
CA HIS A 78 -3.33 3.80 1.33
C HIS A 78 -1.84 3.93 1.58
N VAL A 79 -1.07 3.02 0.99
CA VAL A 79 0.38 3.12 0.95
C VAL A 79 0.76 3.09 -0.53
N ILE A 80 1.41 4.15 -0.99
CA ILE A 80 1.82 4.29 -2.38
C ILE A 80 3.32 4.20 -2.43
N ILE A 81 3.84 3.21 -3.16
CA ILE A 81 5.27 3.04 -3.37
C ILE A 81 5.60 3.37 -4.82
N THR A 82 6.56 4.26 -5.00
CA THR A 82 7.00 4.70 -6.33
C THR A 82 8.48 4.38 -6.49
N PRO A 83 8.87 3.60 -7.52
CA PRO A 83 10.28 3.32 -7.74
C PRO A 83 11.06 4.61 -7.95
N SER A 84 12.19 4.72 -7.28
CA SER A 84 13.09 5.85 -7.38
C SER A 84 14.49 5.37 -7.72
N GLY A 85 15.11 5.98 -8.68
CA GLY A 85 16.45 5.53 -8.99
C GLY A 85 17.00 6.00 -10.30
#